data_dd1c8483893b8a1ef1b5b44dedcbf6cf
#
_entry.id   dd1c8483893b8a1ef1b5b44dedcbf6cf
#
_cell.length_a   1.000
_cell.length_b   1.000
_cell.length_c   1.000
_cell.angle_alpha   90.00
_cell.angle_beta   90.00
_cell.angle_gamma   90.00
#
_symmetry.space_group_name_H-M   'P 1'
#
loop_
_entity.id
_entity.type
_entity.pdbx_description
1 polymer ?
#
loop_
_entity_poly.entity_id
_entity_poly.type
_entity_poly.pdbx_seq_one_letter_code
_entity_poly.pdbx_strand_id
1 'polypeptide(L)'
;IINMKLIFDKDSNGTQELVDALGLIDARTDFSKWKPYIPLSIRRLTAIIGQEVYDKVLDFYQSASVDPDGKLTRLLGMVQQSVALFTWLKIIPTLDAQHGNTGRQKRLGEHEKGLTALQEYKDEANILSQAYESVDALIAYLEQEKFDFWIQSPKRKAVSELLLSSKEAFDFYYVTGSHRLFLTLAPIIREVQQRHIIPIITYGRYEKLVAGQQVAEGFRDAVCRPLALLSMSKAVERLPVEVLPDGVVQVQLAGSVREKLRAEAEARKTVAKSLEQDAMQDLAALEDLVAALDAAPDEPDLYVPSITLQSKGITF
;
A
#
# COMPACT_ATOMS: atom_id res chain seq x y z
N ILE A 1 18.17 -16.62 -20.17
CA ILE A 1 17.61 -16.63 -18.81
C ILE A 1 18.54 -15.78 -17.98
N ILE A 2 18.14 -14.56 -17.64
CA ILE A 2 18.88 -13.68 -16.74
C ILE A 2 19.00 -14.43 -15.42
N ASN A 3 20.22 -14.69 -14.98
CA ASN A 3 20.52 -15.39 -13.73
C ASN A 3 20.20 -14.40 -12.58
N MET A 4 18.91 -14.28 -12.25
CA MET A 4 18.47 -13.41 -11.15
C MET A 4 18.97 -14.04 -9.85
N LYS A 5 19.75 -13.28 -9.09
CA LYS A 5 20.17 -13.71 -7.76
C LYS A 5 18.95 -13.81 -6.85
N LEU A 6 18.85 -14.91 -6.12
CA LEU A 6 17.73 -15.19 -5.23
C LEU A 6 18.10 -14.88 -3.78
N ILE A 7 17.10 -14.55 -2.98
CA ILE A 7 17.22 -14.39 -1.52
C ILE A 7 17.06 -15.71 -0.77
N PHE A 8 17.22 -16.82 -1.47
CA PHE A 8 17.20 -18.17 -0.96
C PHE A 8 18.37 -18.96 -1.56
N ASP A 9 18.75 -20.03 -0.86
CA ASP A 9 19.70 -21.03 -1.35
C ASP A 9 21.16 -20.54 -1.46
N LYS A 10 21.54 -19.55 -0.62
CA LYS A 10 22.92 -19.05 -0.58
C LYS A 10 23.94 -20.18 -0.28
N ASP A 11 23.62 -21.02 0.71
CA ASP A 11 24.48 -22.08 1.22
C ASP A 11 23.93 -23.48 0.91
N SER A 12 23.16 -23.62 -0.18
CA SER A 12 22.47 -24.86 -0.59
C SER A 12 21.43 -25.37 0.42
N ASN A 13 20.86 -24.45 1.22
CA ASN A 13 19.86 -24.75 2.25
C ASN A 13 18.48 -24.18 1.92
N GLY A 14 18.21 -23.88 0.64
CA GLY A 14 16.98 -23.20 0.21
C GLY A 14 15.68 -23.88 0.64
N THR A 15 15.65 -25.21 0.78
CA THR A 15 14.50 -25.93 1.33
C THR A 15 14.25 -25.54 2.78
N GLN A 16 15.30 -25.48 3.63
CA GLN A 16 15.16 -25.12 5.04
C GLN A 16 14.70 -23.66 5.17
N GLU A 17 15.28 -22.75 4.41
CA GLU A 17 14.87 -21.35 4.40
C GLU A 17 13.39 -21.16 4.01
N LEU A 18 12.86 -21.96 3.07
CA LEU A 18 11.45 -21.96 2.72
C LEU A 18 10.57 -22.52 3.84
N VAL A 19 11.00 -23.59 4.50
CA VAL A 19 10.30 -24.19 5.66
C VAL A 19 10.24 -23.17 6.79
N ASP A 20 11.34 -22.50 7.09
CA ASP A 20 11.40 -21.48 8.14
C ASP A 20 10.53 -20.27 7.82
N ALA A 21 10.46 -19.85 6.53
CA ALA A 21 9.64 -18.73 6.10
C ALA A 21 8.13 -19.02 6.11
N LEU A 22 7.72 -20.26 5.84
CA LEU A 22 6.30 -20.63 5.67
C LEU A 22 5.71 -21.41 6.84
N GLY A 23 6.52 -22.19 7.55
CA GLY A 23 6.07 -23.01 8.68
C GLY A 23 5.07 -24.14 8.34
N LEU A 24 4.62 -24.21 7.08
CA LEU A 24 3.54 -25.08 6.62
C LEU A 24 3.99 -26.19 5.66
N ILE A 25 5.26 -26.20 5.26
CA ILE A 25 5.79 -27.07 4.22
C ILE A 25 6.54 -28.24 4.85
N ASP A 26 6.37 -29.44 4.28
CA ASP A 26 7.18 -30.60 4.62
C ASP A 26 8.66 -30.32 4.29
N ALA A 27 9.57 -30.57 5.23
CA ALA A 27 11.02 -30.46 5.07
C ALA A 27 11.59 -31.29 3.90
N ARG A 28 10.79 -32.22 3.34
CA ARG A 28 11.13 -33.01 2.16
C ARG A 28 10.82 -32.31 0.83
N THR A 29 10.33 -31.09 0.86
CA THR A 29 10.02 -30.34 -0.38
C THR A 29 11.31 -30.01 -1.11
N ASP A 30 11.40 -30.41 -2.37
CA ASP A 30 12.57 -30.16 -3.20
C ASP A 30 12.62 -28.70 -3.68
N PHE A 31 13.65 -27.96 -3.28
CA PHE A 31 13.85 -26.56 -3.64
C PHE A 31 13.89 -26.34 -5.17
N SER A 32 14.33 -27.33 -5.93
CA SER A 32 14.39 -27.23 -7.39
C SER A 32 13.03 -26.96 -8.03
N LYS A 33 11.92 -27.38 -7.39
CA LYS A 33 10.56 -27.13 -7.84
C LYS A 33 10.11 -25.69 -7.58
N TRP A 34 10.70 -25.01 -6.61
CA TRP A 34 10.38 -23.63 -6.24
C TRP A 34 11.15 -22.62 -7.09
N LYS A 35 12.40 -22.95 -7.37
CA LYS A 35 13.36 -22.08 -8.04
C LYS A 35 12.83 -21.38 -9.31
N PRO A 36 12.04 -22.02 -10.20
CA PRO A 36 11.49 -21.35 -11.39
C PRO A 36 10.45 -20.27 -11.09
N TYR A 37 9.77 -20.36 -9.96
CA TYR A 37 8.65 -19.47 -9.60
C TYR A 37 9.08 -18.31 -8.70
N ILE A 38 10.16 -18.44 -7.94
CA ILE A 38 10.70 -17.40 -7.05
C ILE A 38 10.91 -16.06 -7.81
N PRO A 39 11.51 -16.00 -9.01
CA PRO A 39 11.69 -14.74 -9.74
C PRO A 39 10.38 -14.02 -10.06
N LEU A 40 9.29 -14.76 -10.28
CA LEU A 40 7.96 -14.17 -10.53
C LEU A 40 7.39 -13.52 -9.29
N SER A 41 7.62 -14.14 -8.14
CA SER A 41 7.20 -13.64 -6.83
C SER A 41 8.01 -12.43 -6.41
N ILE A 42 9.32 -12.43 -6.66
CA ILE A 42 10.19 -11.26 -6.47
C ILE A 42 9.67 -10.07 -7.29
N ARG A 43 9.33 -10.28 -8.58
CA ARG A 43 8.77 -9.21 -9.42
C ARG A 43 7.45 -8.66 -8.85
N ARG A 44 6.59 -9.52 -8.30
CA ARG A 44 5.34 -9.09 -7.67
C ARG A 44 5.62 -8.22 -6.44
N LEU A 45 6.55 -8.63 -5.59
CA LEU A 45 6.94 -7.88 -4.41
C LEU A 45 7.62 -6.55 -4.77
N THR A 46 8.60 -6.55 -5.68
CA THR A 46 9.35 -5.35 -6.09
C THR A 46 8.47 -4.32 -6.80
N ALA A 47 7.41 -4.75 -7.47
CA ALA A 47 6.40 -3.83 -8.00
C ALA A 47 5.72 -2.99 -6.90
N ILE A 48 5.66 -3.51 -5.68
CA ILE A 48 5.04 -2.84 -4.52
C ILE A 48 6.08 -2.01 -3.76
N ILE A 49 7.19 -2.62 -3.31
CA ILE A 49 8.17 -1.99 -2.43
C ILE A 49 9.31 -1.26 -3.16
N GLY A 50 9.47 -1.47 -4.47
CA GLY A 50 10.60 -0.97 -5.27
C GLY A 50 11.73 -1.99 -5.40
N GLN A 51 12.48 -1.89 -6.51
CA GLN A 51 13.62 -2.75 -6.78
C GLN A 51 14.80 -2.43 -5.85
N GLU A 52 14.98 -1.17 -5.53
CA GLU A 52 16.07 -0.65 -4.70
C GLU A 52 16.06 -1.25 -3.29
N VAL A 53 14.86 -1.43 -2.72
CA VAL A 53 14.69 -2.07 -1.41
C VAL A 53 15.09 -3.55 -1.48
N TYR A 54 14.61 -4.25 -2.51
CA TYR A 54 14.96 -5.64 -2.71
C TYR A 54 16.46 -5.85 -2.91
N ASP A 55 17.11 -5.00 -3.72
CA ASP A 55 18.55 -5.09 -4.00
C ASP A 55 19.38 -4.91 -2.73
N LYS A 56 18.99 -4.00 -1.83
CA LYS A 56 19.66 -3.83 -0.53
C LYS A 56 19.54 -5.05 0.39
N VAL A 57 18.35 -5.65 0.42
CA VAL A 57 18.10 -6.88 1.19
C VAL A 57 18.89 -8.06 0.58
N LEU A 58 18.94 -8.14 -0.74
CA LEU A 58 19.72 -9.17 -1.45
C LEU A 58 21.22 -9.02 -1.21
N ASP A 59 21.76 -7.80 -1.26
CA ASP A 59 23.16 -7.51 -0.96
C ASP A 59 23.50 -7.92 0.47
N PHE A 60 22.62 -7.61 1.43
CA PHE A 60 22.77 -8.05 2.82
C PHE A 60 22.76 -9.57 2.93
N TYR A 61 21.80 -10.25 2.31
CA TYR A 61 21.71 -11.72 2.32
C TYR A 61 22.95 -12.39 1.75
N GLN A 62 23.55 -11.83 0.69
CA GLN A 62 24.74 -12.40 0.04
C GLN A 62 26.05 -12.01 0.72
N SER A 63 26.09 -10.94 1.50
CA SER A 63 27.27 -10.50 2.24
C SER A 63 27.39 -11.24 3.56
N ALA A 64 28.60 -11.19 4.15
CA ALA A 64 28.82 -11.60 5.54
C ALA A 64 28.73 -10.38 6.48
N SER A 65 27.89 -9.40 6.14
CA SER A 65 27.77 -8.15 6.88
C SER A 65 27.23 -8.40 8.27
N VAL A 66 27.82 -7.73 9.26
CA VAL A 66 27.32 -7.75 10.64
C VAL A 66 26.09 -6.83 10.71
N ASP A 67 25.04 -7.30 11.36
CA ASP A 67 23.80 -6.53 11.62
C ASP A 67 23.64 -6.39 13.16
N PRO A 68 24.30 -5.38 13.78
CA PRO A 68 24.33 -5.25 15.23
C PRO A 68 22.95 -5.04 15.85
N ASP A 69 22.07 -4.37 15.11
CA ASP A 69 20.72 -4.02 15.58
C ASP A 69 19.68 -5.08 15.20
N GLY A 70 20.03 -6.08 14.39
CA GLY A 70 19.13 -7.11 13.89
C GLY A 70 18.05 -6.62 12.92
N LYS A 71 18.12 -5.36 12.50
CA LYS A 71 17.09 -4.71 11.65
C LYS A 71 17.06 -5.26 10.24
N LEU A 72 18.23 -5.43 9.62
CA LEU A 72 18.33 -5.99 8.27
C LEU A 72 18.02 -7.48 8.26
N THR A 73 18.39 -8.21 9.31
CA THR A 73 18.04 -9.63 9.50
C THR A 73 16.53 -9.80 9.58
N ARG A 74 15.84 -8.95 10.36
CA ARG A 74 14.39 -8.96 10.45
C ARG A 74 13.76 -8.61 9.10
N LEU A 75 14.26 -7.58 8.42
CA LEU A 75 13.79 -7.16 7.11
C LEU A 75 13.95 -8.29 6.08
N LEU A 76 15.09 -8.98 6.07
CA LEU A 76 15.34 -10.14 5.21
C LEU A 76 14.29 -11.24 5.45
N GLY A 77 14.02 -11.60 6.69
CA GLY A 77 13.01 -12.60 7.02
C GLY A 77 11.61 -12.21 6.51
N MET A 78 11.22 -10.95 6.64
CA MET A 78 9.93 -10.45 6.12
C MET A 78 9.87 -10.51 4.59
N VAL A 79 10.94 -10.16 3.90
CA VAL A 79 11.02 -10.25 2.43
C VAL A 79 10.99 -11.71 1.98
N GLN A 80 11.73 -12.60 2.65
CA GLN A 80 11.70 -14.04 2.38
C GLN A 80 10.30 -14.61 2.58
N GLN A 81 9.62 -14.28 3.68
CA GLN A 81 8.26 -14.74 3.94
C GLN A 81 7.28 -14.30 2.85
N SER A 82 7.31 -13.02 2.45
CA SER A 82 6.42 -12.50 1.40
C SER A 82 6.68 -13.18 0.06
N VAL A 83 7.94 -13.36 -0.33
CA VAL A 83 8.31 -14.04 -1.58
C VAL A 83 7.93 -15.52 -1.52
N ALA A 84 8.14 -16.19 -0.39
CA ALA A 84 7.79 -17.60 -0.20
C ALA A 84 6.28 -17.84 -0.33
N LEU A 85 5.43 -17.01 0.32
CA LEU A 85 3.97 -17.09 0.23
C LEU A 85 3.47 -16.89 -1.21
N PHE A 86 3.96 -15.86 -1.92
CA PHE A 86 3.60 -15.68 -3.33
C PHE A 86 4.09 -16.82 -4.23
N THR A 87 5.21 -17.43 -3.88
CA THR A 87 5.76 -18.56 -4.63
C THR A 87 4.93 -19.82 -4.38
N TRP A 88 4.51 -20.03 -3.13
CA TRP A 88 3.64 -21.13 -2.76
C TRP A 88 2.31 -21.10 -3.54
N LEU A 89 1.64 -19.95 -3.62
CA LEU A 89 0.44 -19.77 -4.44
C LEU A 89 0.62 -20.17 -5.92
N LYS A 90 1.82 -20.01 -6.46
CA LYS A 90 2.11 -20.38 -7.85
C LYS A 90 2.41 -21.87 -8.04
N ILE A 91 2.90 -22.53 -6.98
CA ILE A 91 3.31 -23.94 -7.02
C ILE A 91 2.13 -24.86 -6.75
N ILE A 92 1.20 -24.50 -5.85
CA ILE A 92 0.05 -25.32 -5.46
C ILE A 92 -0.64 -25.95 -6.67
N PRO A 93 -1.07 -25.23 -7.70
CA PRO A 93 -1.76 -25.83 -8.85
C PRO A 93 -0.90 -26.81 -9.63
N THR A 94 0.44 -26.71 -9.51
CA THR A 94 1.37 -27.64 -10.19
C THR A 94 1.63 -28.91 -9.38
N LEU A 95 1.37 -28.88 -8.09
CA LEU A 95 1.44 -30.06 -7.22
C LEU A 95 0.22 -30.96 -7.42
N ASP A 96 -0.94 -30.36 -7.66
CA ASP A 96 -2.22 -31.08 -7.85
C ASP A 96 -2.34 -31.70 -9.24
N ALA A 97 -1.58 -31.23 -10.21
CA ALA A 97 -1.63 -31.71 -11.58
C ALA A 97 -0.29 -32.27 -12.07
N GLN A 98 -0.34 -33.51 -12.58
CA GLN A 98 0.77 -34.10 -13.31
C GLN A 98 0.64 -33.77 -14.81
N HIS A 99 1.70 -33.20 -15.40
CA HIS A 99 1.80 -32.89 -16.81
C HIS A 99 2.66 -33.95 -17.49
N GLY A 100 2.08 -34.68 -18.44
CA GLY A 100 2.78 -35.71 -19.17
C GLY A 100 2.38 -35.72 -20.66
N ASN A 101 2.95 -36.62 -21.47
CA ASN A 101 2.65 -36.76 -22.90
C ASN A 101 1.17 -37.10 -23.15
N THR A 102 0.45 -37.59 -22.15
CA THR A 102 -0.98 -37.95 -22.21
C THR A 102 -1.91 -36.83 -21.75
N GLY A 103 -1.37 -35.63 -21.44
CA GLY A 103 -2.11 -34.47 -20.97
C GLY A 103 -1.98 -34.20 -19.48
N ARG A 104 -2.97 -33.48 -18.92
CA ARG A 104 -3.03 -33.16 -17.49
C ARG A 104 -3.83 -34.22 -16.75
N GLN A 105 -3.26 -34.75 -15.69
CA GLN A 105 -3.92 -35.72 -14.82
C GLN A 105 -3.85 -35.23 -13.38
N LYS A 106 -4.92 -35.46 -12.59
CA LYS A 106 -4.94 -35.17 -11.16
C LYS A 106 -4.01 -36.14 -10.44
N ARG A 107 -3.10 -35.65 -9.62
CA ARG A 107 -2.20 -36.48 -8.82
C ARG A 107 -2.88 -36.82 -7.50
N LEU A 108 -3.28 -38.06 -7.35
CA LEU A 108 -3.86 -38.61 -6.12
C LEU A 108 -3.12 -39.91 -5.79
N GLY A 109 -2.69 -40.07 -4.55
CA GLY A 109 -2.24 -41.36 -4.04
C GLY A 109 -3.42 -42.34 -3.87
N GLU A 110 -3.17 -43.64 -3.89
CA GLU A 110 -4.22 -44.68 -3.79
C GLU A 110 -5.12 -44.57 -2.55
N HIS A 111 -4.67 -43.85 -1.51
CA HIS A 111 -5.39 -43.65 -0.23
C HIS A 111 -5.63 -42.20 0.11
N GLU A 112 -5.38 -41.26 -0.81
CA GLU A 112 -5.54 -39.83 -0.57
C GLU A 112 -6.81 -39.32 -1.25
N LYS A 113 -7.62 -38.57 -0.49
CA LYS A 113 -8.75 -37.81 -1.04
C LYS A 113 -8.26 -36.40 -1.32
N GLY A 114 -8.40 -35.99 -2.59
CA GLY A 114 -8.15 -34.58 -2.94
C GLY A 114 -9.12 -33.63 -2.24
N LEU A 115 -8.70 -32.39 -2.06
CA LEU A 115 -9.57 -31.33 -1.57
C LEU A 115 -10.77 -31.14 -2.51
N THR A 116 -11.87 -30.70 -1.98
CA THR A 116 -13.00 -30.22 -2.79
C THR A 116 -12.66 -28.85 -3.36
N ALA A 117 -13.28 -28.47 -4.48
CA ALA A 117 -13.06 -27.16 -5.10
C ALA A 117 -13.31 -25.98 -4.13
N LEU A 118 -14.22 -26.13 -3.18
CA LEU A 118 -14.45 -25.11 -2.14
C LEU A 118 -13.30 -25.05 -1.12
N GLN A 119 -12.72 -26.20 -0.78
CA GLN A 119 -11.57 -26.24 0.14
C GLN A 119 -10.31 -25.69 -0.55
N GLU A 120 -10.07 -26.06 -1.82
CA GLU A 120 -8.98 -25.50 -2.64
C GLU A 120 -9.10 -23.97 -2.71
N TYR A 121 -10.29 -23.44 -3.03
CA TYR A 121 -10.53 -22.00 -3.08
C TYR A 121 -10.30 -21.30 -1.74
N LYS A 122 -10.76 -21.89 -0.62
CA LYS A 122 -10.56 -21.30 0.72
C LYS A 122 -9.09 -21.30 1.12
N ASP A 123 -8.37 -22.36 0.80
CA ASP A 123 -6.94 -22.47 1.11
C ASP A 123 -6.13 -21.44 0.31
N GLU A 124 -6.34 -21.37 -0.99
CA GLU A 124 -5.69 -20.37 -1.85
C GLU A 124 -6.02 -18.93 -1.41
N ALA A 125 -7.28 -18.64 -1.07
CA ALA A 125 -7.70 -17.34 -0.58
C ALA A 125 -7.01 -16.98 0.76
N ASN A 126 -6.91 -17.93 1.68
CA ASN A 126 -6.22 -17.75 2.95
C ASN A 126 -4.71 -17.48 2.75
N ILE A 127 -4.05 -18.24 1.90
CA ILE A 127 -2.62 -18.04 1.60
C ILE A 127 -2.40 -16.68 0.91
N LEU A 128 -3.31 -16.27 0.03
CA LEU A 128 -3.25 -14.95 -0.61
C LEU A 128 -3.41 -13.81 0.41
N SER A 129 -4.34 -13.94 1.36
CA SER A 129 -4.50 -13.00 2.47
C SER A 129 -3.20 -12.89 3.29
N GLN A 130 -2.65 -14.03 3.72
CA GLN A 130 -1.37 -14.06 4.44
C GLN A 130 -0.23 -13.42 3.66
N ALA A 131 -0.17 -13.64 2.34
CA ALA A 131 0.85 -13.01 1.50
C ALA A 131 0.70 -11.49 1.46
N TYR A 132 -0.51 -10.95 1.39
CA TYR A 132 -0.74 -9.52 1.43
C TYR A 132 -0.53 -8.93 2.83
N GLU A 133 -0.94 -9.62 3.88
CA GLU A 133 -0.66 -9.21 5.27
C GLU A 133 0.85 -9.16 5.55
N SER A 134 1.62 -10.13 5.03
CA SER A 134 3.08 -10.11 5.16
C SER A 134 3.72 -8.92 4.44
N VAL A 135 3.18 -8.51 3.28
CA VAL A 135 3.64 -7.31 2.57
C VAL A 135 3.25 -6.04 3.33
N ASP A 136 2.06 -5.99 3.91
CA ASP A 136 1.64 -4.85 4.74
C ASP A 136 2.52 -4.69 5.98
N ALA A 137 2.83 -5.81 6.66
CA ALA A 137 3.75 -5.80 7.79
C ALA A 137 5.18 -5.38 7.39
N LEU A 138 5.65 -5.82 6.21
CA LEU A 138 6.92 -5.41 5.64
C LEU A 138 6.98 -3.90 5.39
N ILE A 139 5.96 -3.32 4.77
CA ILE A 139 5.91 -1.87 4.51
C ILE A 139 5.81 -1.09 5.82
N ALA A 140 4.98 -1.54 6.76
CA ALA A 140 4.89 -0.94 8.10
C ALA A 140 6.25 -0.91 8.80
N TYR A 141 7.02 -1.99 8.70
CA TYR A 141 8.36 -2.07 9.24
C TYR A 141 9.34 -1.11 8.56
N LEU A 142 9.28 -1.00 7.23
CA LEU A 142 10.09 -0.03 6.47
C LEU A 142 9.77 1.42 6.88
N GLU A 143 8.50 1.76 7.10
CA GLU A 143 8.07 3.09 7.57
C GLU A 143 8.50 3.35 9.02
N GLN A 144 8.43 2.34 9.89
CA GLN A 144 8.83 2.45 11.30
C GLN A 144 10.33 2.68 11.45
N GLU A 145 11.16 1.85 10.78
CA GLU A 145 12.62 1.90 10.90
C GLU A 145 13.25 3.01 10.07
N LYS A 146 12.52 3.55 9.09
CA LYS A 146 12.94 4.68 8.24
C LYS A 146 14.30 4.45 7.57
N PHE A 147 14.53 3.27 7.04
CA PHE A 147 15.75 2.97 6.31
C PHE A 147 15.98 3.99 5.20
N ASP A 148 17.22 4.50 5.05
CA ASP A 148 17.57 5.50 4.04
C ASP A 148 17.20 5.07 2.63
N PHE A 149 17.45 3.80 2.27
CA PHE A 149 17.11 3.25 0.96
C PHE A 149 15.59 3.17 0.72
N TRP A 150 14.78 3.05 1.78
CA TRP A 150 13.32 3.13 1.68
C TRP A 150 12.86 4.58 1.50
N ILE A 151 13.29 5.48 2.39
CA ILE A 151 12.89 6.90 2.35
C ILE A 151 13.28 7.55 1.02
N GLN A 152 14.43 7.15 0.45
CA GLN A 152 14.92 7.67 -0.83
C GLN A 152 14.35 6.94 -2.04
N SER A 153 13.64 5.83 -1.86
CA SER A 153 13.06 5.05 -2.95
C SER A 153 12.06 5.88 -3.78
N PRO A 154 11.96 5.65 -5.10
CA PRO A 154 10.95 6.31 -5.93
C PRO A 154 9.53 6.06 -5.45
N LYS A 155 9.24 4.88 -4.89
CA LYS A 155 7.93 4.52 -4.33
C LYS A 155 7.56 5.41 -3.15
N ARG A 156 8.47 5.59 -2.20
CA ARG A 156 8.23 6.43 -1.02
C ARG A 156 8.23 7.93 -1.36
N LYS A 157 9.13 8.37 -2.24
CA LYS A 157 9.15 9.76 -2.73
C LYS A 157 7.86 10.15 -3.45
N ALA A 158 7.30 9.26 -4.25
CA ALA A 158 6.05 9.52 -4.94
C ALA A 158 4.88 9.84 -3.98
N VAL A 159 4.95 9.38 -2.73
CA VAL A 159 3.93 9.63 -1.71
C VAL A 159 4.23 10.88 -0.88
N SER A 160 5.51 11.21 -0.66
CA SER A 160 5.91 12.33 0.20
C SER A 160 5.43 13.72 -0.26
N GLU A 161 5.12 13.87 -1.54
CA GLU A 161 4.60 15.10 -2.13
C GLU A 161 3.06 15.20 -2.07
N LEU A 162 2.38 14.19 -1.52
CA LEU A 162 0.93 14.20 -1.40
C LEU A 162 0.49 14.90 -0.10
N LEU A 163 -0.68 15.53 -0.12
CA LEU A 163 -1.32 16.08 1.08
C LEU A 163 -1.63 14.97 2.10
N LEU A 164 -2.02 13.79 1.60
CA LEU A 164 -2.17 12.56 2.36
C LEU A 164 -0.90 11.71 2.13
N SER A 165 0.17 12.01 2.84
CA SER A 165 1.51 11.46 2.60
C SER A 165 1.82 10.16 3.35
N SER A 166 0.87 9.63 4.12
CA SER A 166 0.99 8.35 4.81
C SER A 166 -0.35 7.62 4.88
N LYS A 167 -0.30 6.30 5.14
CA LYS A 167 -1.49 5.49 5.38
C LYS A 167 -2.31 6.04 6.54
N GLU A 168 -1.67 6.42 7.63
CA GLU A 168 -2.31 6.94 8.84
C GLU A 168 -3.06 8.26 8.54
N ALA A 169 -2.45 9.13 7.73
CA ALA A 169 -3.10 10.37 7.29
C ALA A 169 -4.31 10.10 6.38
N PHE A 170 -4.27 9.06 5.56
CA PHE A 170 -5.38 8.65 4.73
C PHE A 170 -6.47 7.96 5.55
N ASP A 171 -6.10 7.02 6.43
CA ASP A 171 -7.00 6.25 7.26
C ASP A 171 -7.77 7.10 8.28
N PHE A 172 -7.28 8.30 8.58
CA PHE A 172 -8.02 9.27 9.41
C PHE A 172 -9.37 9.67 8.76
N TYR A 173 -9.43 9.73 7.43
CA TYR A 173 -10.63 10.10 6.69
C TYR A 173 -11.36 8.90 6.08
N TYR A 174 -10.63 7.88 5.67
CA TYR A 174 -11.17 6.64 5.11
C TYR A 174 -10.26 5.45 5.44
N VAL A 175 -10.75 4.55 6.26
CA VAL A 175 -9.97 3.41 6.75
C VAL A 175 -9.72 2.40 5.64
N THR A 176 -8.48 2.23 5.25
CA THR A 176 -8.04 1.22 4.28
C THR A 176 -7.42 0.00 4.96
N GLY A 177 -6.82 0.18 6.13
CA GLY A 177 -6.15 -0.86 6.90
C GLY A 177 -4.87 -1.42 6.26
N SER A 178 -4.46 -0.96 5.07
CA SER A 178 -3.40 -1.57 4.29
C SER A 178 -2.40 -0.54 3.75
N HIS A 179 -1.12 -0.69 4.10
CA HIS A 179 -0.01 0.10 3.54
C HIS A 179 0.17 -0.16 2.05
N ARG A 180 0.04 -1.41 1.63
CA ARG A 180 0.11 -1.82 0.22
C ARG A 180 -0.96 -1.10 -0.61
N LEU A 181 -2.21 -1.09 -0.12
CA LEU A 181 -3.29 -0.39 -0.81
C LEU A 181 -2.98 1.10 -0.89
N PHE A 182 -2.56 1.73 0.20
CA PHE A 182 -2.20 3.15 0.21
C PHE A 182 -1.14 3.50 -0.84
N LEU A 183 -0.07 2.71 -0.97
CA LEU A 183 0.93 2.91 -2.04
C LEU A 183 0.34 2.74 -3.45
N THR A 184 -0.63 1.84 -3.60
CA THR A 184 -1.34 1.65 -4.88
C THR A 184 -2.27 2.82 -5.19
N LEU A 185 -2.83 3.48 -4.17
CA LEU A 185 -3.67 4.67 -4.30
C LEU A 185 -2.89 5.94 -4.67
N ALA A 186 -1.59 6.00 -4.42
CA ALA A 186 -0.78 7.21 -4.60
C ALA A 186 -0.96 7.91 -5.97
N PRO A 187 -0.99 7.21 -7.13
CA PRO A 187 -1.26 7.84 -8.42
C PRO A 187 -2.67 8.43 -8.52
N ILE A 188 -3.67 7.77 -7.91
CA ILE A 188 -5.06 8.23 -7.89
C ILE A 188 -5.20 9.46 -6.99
N ILE A 189 -4.60 9.42 -5.80
CA ILE A 189 -4.56 10.57 -4.88
C ILE A 189 -3.92 11.78 -5.58
N ARG A 190 -2.80 11.58 -6.27
CA ARG A 190 -2.13 12.62 -7.05
C ARG A 190 -3.04 13.20 -8.15
N GLU A 191 -3.74 12.34 -8.88
CA GLU A 191 -4.70 12.77 -9.92
C GLU A 191 -5.81 13.63 -9.31
N VAL A 192 -6.42 13.17 -8.22
CA VAL A 192 -7.52 13.90 -7.54
C VAL A 192 -7.01 15.22 -6.97
N GLN A 193 -5.85 15.21 -6.31
CA GLN A 193 -5.21 16.40 -5.76
C GLN A 193 -5.01 17.48 -6.86
N GLN A 194 -4.48 17.09 -8.02
CA GLN A 194 -4.19 18.02 -9.10
C GLN A 194 -5.45 18.53 -9.80
N ARG A 195 -6.46 17.67 -9.99
CA ARG A 195 -7.65 18.01 -10.79
C ARG A 195 -8.76 18.66 -10.00
N HIS A 196 -8.90 18.30 -8.72
CA HIS A 196 -10.06 18.73 -7.93
C HIS A 196 -9.69 19.60 -6.73
N ILE A 197 -8.53 19.42 -6.11
CA ILE A 197 -8.15 20.13 -4.89
C ILE A 197 -7.37 21.41 -5.21
N ILE A 198 -6.25 21.32 -5.92
CA ILE A 198 -5.37 22.47 -6.19
C ILE A 198 -6.08 23.61 -6.88
N PRO A 199 -7.00 23.38 -7.86
CA PRO A 199 -7.75 24.47 -8.49
C PRO A 199 -8.61 25.27 -7.51
N ILE A 200 -9.12 24.64 -6.44
CA ILE A 200 -9.94 25.29 -5.42
C ILE A 200 -9.04 26.08 -4.44
N ILE A 201 -8.04 25.41 -3.85
CA ILE A 201 -7.26 26.00 -2.76
C ILE A 201 -6.13 26.91 -3.22
N THR A 202 -5.79 26.92 -4.50
CA THR A 202 -4.62 27.54 -5.12
C THR A 202 -3.28 26.86 -4.78
N TYR A 203 -2.26 27.08 -5.62
CA TYR A 203 -0.96 26.45 -5.44
C TYR A 203 -0.23 26.94 -4.18
N GLY A 204 -0.37 28.21 -3.85
CA GLY A 204 0.28 28.77 -2.64
C GLY A 204 -0.23 28.17 -1.32
N ARG A 205 -1.54 27.90 -1.20
CA ARG A 205 -2.09 27.19 -0.02
C ARG A 205 -1.71 25.71 -0.02
N TYR A 206 -1.64 25.09 -1.19
CA TYR A 206 -1.16 23.72 -1.33
C TYR A 206 0.28 23.56 -0.81
N GLU A 207 1.22 24.44 -1.23
CA GLU A 207 2.60 24.41 -0.74
C GLU A 207 2.70 24.58 0.78
N LYS A 208 1.93 25.48 1.35
CA LYS A 208 1.85 25.64 2.81
C LYS A 208 1.39 24.36 3.51
N LEU A 209 0.36 23.71 3.01
CA LEU A 209 -0.16 22.46 3.57
C LEU A 209 0.86 21.31 3.46
N VAL A 210 1.58 21.17 2.34
CA VAL A 210 2.64 20.18 2.17
C VAL A 210 3.81 20.44 3.12
N ALA A 211 4.16 21.72 3.33
CA ALA A 211 5.17 22.12 4.29
C ALA A 211 4.73 21.99 5.78
N GLY A 212 3.51 21.51 6.04
CA GLY A 212 2.97 21.36 7.38
C GLY A 212 2.55 22.69 8.03
N GLN A 213 2.46 23.77 7.26
CA GLN A 213 2.04 25.08 7.75
C GLN A 213 0.51 25.15 7.85
N GLN A 214 0.03 25.81 8.89
CA GLN A 214 -1.39 26.09 9.08
C GLN A 214 -1.83 27.23 8.15
N VAL A 215 -2.94 27.04 7.43
CA VAL A 215 -3.58 28.09 6.61
C VAL A 215 -4.69 28.77 7.39
N ALA A 216 -5.60 27.96 7.96
CA ALA A 216 -6.67 28.37 8.86
C ALA A 216 -7.03 27.16 9.74
N GLU A 217 -7.79 27.39 10.82
CA GLU A 217 -8.30 26.29 11.65
C GLU A 217 -9.25 25.40 10.83
N GLY A 218 -9.08 24.07 10.93
CA GLY A 218 -9.89 23.09 10.18
C GLY A 218 -9.65 23.03 8.67
N PHE A 219 -8.85 23.96 8.10
CA PHE A 219 -8.64 24.02 6.64
C PHE A 219 -8.02 22.73 6.08
N ARG A 220 -7.06 22.14 6.80
CA ARG A 220 -6.43 20.89 6.39
C ARG A 220 -7.46 19.76 6.29
N ASP A 221 -8.35 19.65 7.26
CA ASP A 221 -9.40 18.61 7.28
C ASP A 221 -10.41 18.82 6.14
N ALA A 222 -10.83 20.08 5.90
CA ALA A 222 -11.71 20.42 4.79
C ALA A 222 -11.10 20.06 3.41
N VAL A 223 -9.77 20.09 3.28
CA VAL A 223 -9.05 19.71 2.06
C VAL A 223 -8.85 18.20 1.96
N CYS A 224 -8.41 17.57 3.06
CA CYS A 224 -7.98 16.16 3.01
C CYS A 224 -9.14 15.18 2.99
N ARG A 225 -10.29 15.52 3.56
CA ARG A 225 -11.46 14.63 3.57
C ARG A 225 -12.02 14.38 2.16
N PRO A 226 -12.39 15.40 1.37
CA PRO A 226 -12.84 15.15 -0.02
C PRO A 226 -11.75 14.52 -0.88
N LEU A 227 -10.47 14.83 -0.66
CA LEU A 227 -9.36 14.18 -1.33
C LEU A 227 -9.35 12.66 -1.10
N ALA A 228 -9.51 12.21 0.17
CA ALA A 228 -9.54 10.79 0.51
C ALA A 228 -10.76 10.09 -0.09
N LEU A 229 -11.96 10.65 0.09
CA LEU A 229 -13.22 10.06 -0.38
C LEU A 229 -13.26 9.93 -1.91
N LEU A 230 -12.89 10.99 -2.63
CA LEU A 230 -12.88 10.98 -4.10
C LEU A 230 -11.78 10.05 -4.65
N SER A 231 -10.63 9.98 -3.97
CA SER A 231 -9.58 9.03 -4.33
C SER A 231 -10.05 7.59 -4.15
N MET A 232 -10.77 7.30 -3.08
CA MET A 232 -11.32 5.97 -2.83
C MET A 232 -12.45 5.63 -3.79
N SER A 233 -13.35 6.57 -4.11
CA SER A 233 -14.37 6.40 -5.15
C SER A 233 -13.75 5.94 -6.48
N LYS A 234 -12.75 6.68 -6.96
CA LYS A 234 -12.03 6.32 -8.21
C LYS A 234 -11.27 4.99 -8.10
N ALA A 235 -10.74 4.68 -6.93
CA ALA A 235 -10.05 3.41 -6.69
C ALA A 235 -11.02 2.22 -6.79
N VAL A 236 -12.19 2.32 -6.18
CA VAL A 236 -13.23 1.27 -6.23
C VAL A 236 -13.67 1.00 -7.67
N GLU A 237 -13.71 2.01 -8.52
CA GLU A 237 -14.05 1.84 -9.94
C GLU A 237 -12.92 1.22 -10.78
N ARG A 238 -11.68 1.60 -10.52
CA ARG A 238 -10.54 1.33 -11.43
C ARG A 238 -9.68 0.15 -11.01
N LEU A 239 -9.57 -0.13 -9.70
CA LEU A 239 -8.69 -1.19 -9.19
C LEU A 239 -9.42 -2.55 -9.21
N PRO A 240 -8.68 -3.64 -9.49
CA PRO A 240 -9.19 -5.00 -9.31
C PRO A 240 -9.63 -5.24 -7.86
N VAL A 241 -10.63 -6.10 -7.66
CA VAL A 241 -11.15 -6.46 -6.32
C VAL A 241 -10.05 -7.03 -5.42
N GLU A 242 -9.13 -7.81 -5.99
CA GLU A 242 -7.99 -8.39 -5.27
C GLU A 242 -7.06 -7.36 -4.60
N VAL A 243 -7.14 -6.09 -5.04
CA VAL A 243 -6.33 -4.98 -4.52
C VAL A 243 -7.06 -4.21 -3.42
N LEU A 244 -8.39 -4.19 -3.47
CA LEU A 244 -9.24 -3.48 -2.51
C LEU A 244 -9.27 -4.20 -1.16
N PRO A 245 -9.46 -3.47 -0.04
CA PRO A 245 -9.57 -4.10 1.27
C PRO A 245 -10.81 -5.00 1.34
N ASP A 246 -10.70 -6.06 2.13
CA ASP A 246 -11.83 -6.93 2.46
C ASP A 246 -12.97 -6.11 3.09
N GLY A 247 -14.17 -6.26 2.54
CA GLY A 247 -15.34 -5.54 3.04
C GLY A 247 -15.78 -4.31 2.26
N VAL A 248 -14.96 -3.76 1.34
CA VAL A 248 -15.40 -2.69 0.43
C VAL A 248 -16.51 -3.20 -0.50
N VAL A 249 -16.42 -4.45 -0.89
CA VAL A 249 -17.46 -5.14 -1.67
C VAL A 249 -17.69 -6.53 -1.09
N GLN A 250 -18.79 -6.72 -0.36
CA GLN A 250 -19.19 -8.03 0.11
C GLN A 250 -20.00 -8.73 -1.00
N VAL A 251 -19.44 -9.79 -1.57
CA VAL A 251 -20.14 -10.64 -2.53
C VAL A 251 -20.60 -11.91 -1.83
N GLN A 252 -21.92 -12.10 -1.71
CA GLN A 252 -22.48 -13.36 -1.21
C GLN A 252 -22.21 -14.50 -2.20
N LEU A 253 -21.73 -15.63 -1.70
CA LEU A 253 -21.46 -16.85 -2.46
C LEU A 253 -22.79 -17.57 -2.81
N ALA A 254 -23.66 -16.93 -3.58
CA ALA A 254 -24.88 -17.54 -4.10
C ALA A 254 -25.00 -17.27 -5.59
N GLY A 255 -25.16 -18.31 -6.40
CA GLY A 255 -25.43 -18.18 -7.83
C GLY A 255 -24.29 -18.56 -8.77
N SER A 256 -24.53 -18.39 -10.05
CA SER A 256 -23.55 -18.65 -11.10
C SER A 256 -22.42 -17.62 -11.07
N VAL A 257 -21.26 -17.94 -11.64
CA VAL A 257 -20.11 -16.99 -11.75
C VAL A 257 -20.52 -15.67 -12.40
N ARG A 258 -21.44 -15.70 -13.38
CA ARG A 258 -21.93 -14.49 -14.05
C ARG A 258 -22.78 -13.60 -13.15
N GLU A 259 -23.62 -14.19 -12.29
CA GLU A 259 -24.45 -13.45 -11.32
C GLU A 259 -23.56 -12.82 -10.23
N LYS A 260 -22.54 -13.55 -9.77
CA LYS A 260 -21.54 -13.04 -8.83
C LYS A 260 -20.82 -11.81 -9.41
N LEU A 261 -20.33 -11.88 -10.64
CA LEU A 261 -19.62 -10.78 -11.30
C LEU A 261 -20.51 -9.54 -11.51
N ARG A 262 -21.81 -9.74 -11.81
CA ARG A 262 -22.77 -8.63 -11.95
C ARG A 262 -23.06 -7.97 -10.61
N ALA A 263 -23.37 -8.76 -9.59
CA ALA A 263 -23.63 -8.25 -8.25
C ALA A 263 -22.43 -7.48 -7.68
N GLU A 264 -21.23 -7.96 -7.93
CA GLU A 264 -19.99 -7.28 -7.58
C GLU A 264 -19.83 -5.94 -8.30
N ALA A 265 -20.06 -5.90 -9.60
CA ALA A 265 -19.94 -4.67 -10.39
C ALA A 265 -20.97 -3.61 -9.95
N GLU A 266 -22.20 -4.01 -9.65
CA GLU A 266 -23.24 -3.10 -9.15
C GLU A 266 -22.95 -2.60 -7.73
N ALA A 267 -22.47 -3.47 -6.83
CA ALA A 267 -22.08 -3.09 -5.49
C ALA A 267 -20.93 -2.08 -5.51
N ARG A 268 -19.90 -2.30 -6.33
CA ARG A 268 -18.78 -1.37 -6.52
C ARG A 268 -19.26 -0.02 -7.03
N LYS A 269 -20.12 -0.01 -8.03
CA LYS A 269 -20.68 1.23 -8.60
C LYS A 269 -21.49 2.01 -7.57
N THR A 270 -22.25 1.33 -6.72
CA THR A 270 -23.03 1.96 -5.65
C THR A 270 -22.13 2.58 -4.61
N VAL A 271 -21.10 1.86 -4.14
CA VAL A 271 -20.11 2.39 -3.17
C VAL A 271 -19.35 3.58 -3.77
N ALA A 272 -18.84 3.45 -5.00
CA ALA A 272 -18.12 4.53 -5.66
C ALA A 272 -18.97 5.80 -5.78
N LYS A 273 -20.24 5.66 -6.19
CA LYS A 273 -21.18 6.77 -6.31
C LYS A 273 -21.47 7.45 -4.96
N SER A 274 -21.66 6.68 -3.90
CA SER A 274 -21.88 7.23 -2.56
C SER A 274 -20.68 8.06 -2.11
N LEU A 275 -19.47 7.51 -2.24
CA LEU A 275 -18.23 8.24 -1.90
C LEU A 275 -18.02 9.49 -2.75
N GLU A 276 -18.36 9.44 -4.03
CA GLU A 276 -18.30 10.62 -4.92
C GLU A 276 -19.28 11.70 -4.48
N GLN A 277 -20.52 11.33 -4.12
CA GLN A 277 -21.53 12.29 -3.65
C GLN A 277 -21.09 13.00 -2.37
N ASP A 278 -20.57 12.25 -1.39
CA ASP A 278 -20.05 12.82 -0.15
C ASP A 278 -18.87 13.75 -0.43
N ALA A 279 -17.94 13.32 -1.28
CA ALA A 279 -16.78 14.14 -1.67
C ALA A 279 -17.18 15.44 -2.40
N MET A 280 -18.20 15.40 -3.26
CA MET A 280 -18.68 16.60 -3.96
C MET A 280 -19.33 17.61 -3.01
N GLN A 281 -20.04 17.14 -1.98
CA GLN A 281 -20.57 18.03 -0.94
C GLN A 281 -19.43 18.69 -0.13
N ASP A 282 -18.41 17.91 0.23
CA ASP A 282 -17.24 18.44 0.93
C ASP A 282 -16.44 19.43 0.05
N LEU A 283 -16.34 19.19 -1.27
CA LEU A 283 -15.68 20.12 -2.20
C LEU A 283 -16.44 21.45 -2.30
N ALA A 284 -17.77 21.43 -2.37
CA ALA A 284 -18.57 22.65 -2.36
C ALA A 284 -18.37 23.44 -1.06
N ALA A 285 -18.36 22.77 0.09
CA ALA A 285 -18.06 23.40 1.37
C ALA A 285 -16.63 23.98 1.44
N LEU A 286 -15.67 23.33 0.79
CA LEU A 286 -14.29 23.81 0.66
C LEU A 286 -14.22 25.07 -0.21
N GLU A 287 -14.98 25.14 -1.32
CA GLU A 287 -15.07 26.33 -2.17
C GLU A 287 -15.63 27.52 -1.38
N ASP A 288 -16.68 27.33 -0.59
CA ASP A 288 -17.26 28.36 0.26
C ASP A 288 -16.24 28.83 1.34
N LEU A 289 -15.51 27.90 1.96
CA LEU A 289 -14.47 28.22 2.94
C LEU A 289 -13.33 29.05 2.32
N VAL A 290 -12.89 28.68 1.12
CA VAL A 290 -11.83 29.42 0.41
C VAL A 290 -12.33 30.80 0.04
N ALA A 291 -13.56 30.94 -0.47
CA ALA A 291 -14.16 32.25 -0.79
C ALA A 291 -14.25 33.15 0.47
N ALA A 292 -14.60 32.57 1.60
CA ALA A 292 -14.63 33.32 2.89
C ALA A 292 -13.23 33.78 3.32
N LEU A 293 -12.21 32.94 3.14
CA LEU A 293 -10.81 33.30 3.46
C LEU A 293 -10.26 34.38 2.51
N ASP A 294 -10.67 34.35 1.23
CA ASP A 294 -10.25 35.36 0.25
C ASP A 294 -10.98 36.70 0.44
N ALA A 295 -12.18 36.67 1.00
CA ALA A 295 -12.98 37.87 1.32
C ALA A 295 -12.61 38.50 2.66
N ALA A 296 -11.90 37.77 3.56
CA ALA A 296 -11.44 38.32 4.81
C ALA A 296 -10.45 39.46 4.54
N PRO A 297 -10.66 40.69 5.03
CA PRO A 297 -9.70 41.76 4.87
C PRO A 297 -8.37 41.32 5.53
N ASP A 298 -7.24 41.59 4.87
CA ASP A 298 -5.94 41.49 5.50
C ASP A 298 -6.02 42.20 6.85
N GLU A 299 -5.62 41.53 7.95
CA GLU A 299 -5.59 42.19 9.28
C GLU A 299 -4.87 43.50 9.08
N PRO A 300 -5.49 44.64 9.41
CA PRO A 300 -4.80 45.91 9.25
C PRO A 300 -3.56 45.84 10.12
N ASP A 301 -2.40 46.11 9.53
CA ASP A 301 -1.15 46.32 10.26
C ASP A 301 -1.47 47.27 11.43
N LEU A 302 -1.58 46.71 12.63
CA LEU A 302 -1.78 47.51 13.82
C LEU A 302 -0.54 48.37 13.97
N TYR A 303 -0.60 49.56 13.32
CA TYR A 303 0.38 50.60 13.51
C TYR A 303 0.35 50.96 15.01
N VAL A 304 1.24 50.37 15.77
CA VAL A 304 1.52 50.75 17.13
C VAL A 304 2.37 52.03 17.06
N PRO A 305 1.80 53.25 17.29
CA PRO A 305 2.62 54.43 17.27
C PRO A 305 3.62 54.33 18.41
N SER A 306 4.90 54.29 18.06
CA SER A 306 5.98 54.39 19.03
C SER A 306 5.96 55.80 19.64
N ILE A 307 5.39 55.95 20.82
CA ILE A 307 5.47 57.21 21.57
C ILE A 307 6.89 57.31 22.13
N THR A 308 7.73 58.07 21.43
CA THR A 308 9.05 58.47 21.96
C THR A 308 8.86 59.56 23.01
N LEU A 309 8.85 59.17 24.27
CA LEU A 309 8.92 60.13 25.38
C LEU A 309 10.27 60.81 25.38
N GLN A 310 10.38 62.01 24.78
CA GLN A 310 11.51 62.89 25.00
C GLN A 310 11.42 63.43 26.42
N SER A 311 12.22 62.89 27.32
CA SER A 311 12.44 63.50 28.65
C SER A 311 13.25 64.82 28.49
N LYS A 312 12.57 65.98 28.58
CA LYS A 312 13.24 67.24 28.83
C LYS A 312 13.73 67.22 30.28
N GLY A 313 15.01 67.07 30.45
CA GLY A 313 15.68 67.28 31.75
C GLY A 313 15.48 68.70 32.22
N ILE A 314 14.93 68.88 33.42
CA ILE A 314 14.90 70.13 34.15
C ILE A 314 16.17 70.13 35.00
N THR A 315 17.11 71.04 34.66
CA THR A 315 18.31 71.32 35.45
C THR A 315 17.91 72.40 36.45
N PHE A 316 18.13 72.14 37.78
CA PHE A 316 18.14 73.16 38.86
C PHE A 316 19.56 73.65 39.07
#